data_2122f3b285d845d4edc72e767b33080c
#
_entry.id   2122f3b285d845d4edc72e767b33080c
#
_cell.length_a   1.000
_cell.length_b   1.000
_cell.length_c   1.000
_cell.angle_alpha   90.00
_cell.angle_beta   90.00
_cell.angle_gamma   90.00
#
_symmetry.space_group_name_H-M   'P 1'
#
loop_
_entity.id
_entity.type
_entity.pdbx_description
1 polymer ?
#
loop_
_entity_poly.entity_id
_entity_poly.type
_entity_poly.pdbx_seq_one_letter_code
_entity_poly.pdbx_strand_id
1 'polypeptide(L)'
;MKNEKAKVKIIPLGGVNEIGKNLTAIEYKNDIVVIDCGLKFPDEDMFGIDLVIPDITYLIKNKEKVSGIFLTHGHEDHIGALPYVLKQLNVPVYGTKLTLGIVETKLKEHGLLSSTDLIRVKPRDVIRLNSVSVEFIKTNHSIADSVAIAVHTPLGVVLHTGDFKIDYTPIDGELMDFARFAELGKKGVLVMMADSTNVEKQGYTKSERIVGESLTRIFGKTKGRIIIATFASNIHRIQQIIDAATVYGRKVAVSGRSMENIINVAIELGYIEVAENTLVPIDAINKYNNDQIVIITTGSQGEPMSALSRMASAEHKKVNIVEGDTIIISATPIPGNEKLVSKIVNQLFKKGAEVIYGSAENIHVSGHACQEELKLMQTLIKPKNFIPVHGEYRHLKQHGELAIKLGLNPKNVVIPEVGNIIEVNRSGIRKSGTVISGQIFVDGLGVGDVGNIVLRDRKHLSQDGILTVVVTLSKDNKTIVAGPDIISRGFVYVRESEGLIDEAREIVRNTLLECEEKNITDWATLKSNVRDELRTYLYEKTKRKPMILPIIMEI
;
A
#
# COMPACT_ATOMS: atom_id res chain seq x y z
N MET A 1 45.85 -9.74 -7.47
CA MET A 1 44.45 -9.38 -7.09
C MET A 1 44.00 -8.30 -8.07
N LYS A 2 43.04 -8.59 -8.97
CA LYS A 2 42.44 -7.60 -9.86
C LYS A 2 41.79 -6.54 -9.02
N ASN A 3 42.21 -5.27 -9.15
CA ASN A 3 41.57 -4.10 -8.56
C ASN A 3 40.09 -4.11 -9.00
N GLU A 4 39.18 -4.66 -8.20
CA GLU A 4 37.76 -4.46 -8.41
C GLU A 4 37.49 -2.96 -8.30
N LYS A 5 37.20 -2.33 -9.43
CA LYS A 5 36.90 -0.90 -9.47
C LYS A 5 35.75 -0.64 -8.50
N ALA A 6 35.96 0.22 -7.53
CA ALA A 6 34.93 0.58 -6.55
C ALA A 6 33.61 0.90 -7.26
N LYS A 7 32.51 0.34 -6.77
CA LYS A 7 31.16 0.49 -7.32
C LYS A 7 30.13 0.67 -6.21
N VAL A 8 29.10 1.40 -6.49
CA VAL A 8 27.86 1.44 -5.69
C VAL A 8 26.90 0.44 -6.31
N LYS A 9 26.20 -0.33 -5.49
CA LYS A 9 25.08 -1.16 -5.93
C LYS A 9 23.79 -0.54 -5.41
N ILE A 10 22.81 -0.41 -6.29
CA ILE A 10 21.46 0.02 -5.98
C ILE A 10 20.55 -1.17 -6.25
N ILE A 11 19.76 -1.56 -5.25
CA ILE A 11 18.96 -2.79 -5.29
C ILE A 11 17.55 -2.44 -4.82
N PRO A 12 16.62 -2.13 -5.74
CA PRO A 12 15.22 -1.98 -5.40
C PRO A 12 14.64 -3.33 -4.96
N LEU A 13 14.13 -3.41 -3.75
CA LEU A 13 13.40 -4.59 -3.22
C LEU A 13 11.88 -4.37 -3.24
N GLY A 14 11.44 -3.18 -3.62
CA GLY A 14 10.07 -2.77 -3.87
C GLY A 14 10.01 -1.36 -4.44
N GLY A 15 8.79 -0.85 -4.72
CA GLY A 15 8.57 0.51 -5.23
C GLY A 15 8.97 0.74 -6.69
N VAL A 16 9.14 -0.32 -7.47
CA VAL A 16 9.43 -0.25 -8.92
C VAL A 16 8.55 -1.24 -9.67
N ASN A 17 7.99 -0.80 -10.79
CA ASN A 17 6.93 -1.49 -11.56
C ASN A 17 5.63 -1.70 -10.77
N GLU A 18 5.48 -1.02 -9.66
CA GLU A 18 4.34 -1.04 -8.76
C GLU A 18 4.26 0.29 -8.00
N ILE A 19 3.11 0.58 -7.40
CA ILE A 19 2.93 1.66 -6.43
C ILE A 19 2.84 1.01 -5.05
N GLY A 20 3.63 1.53 -4.12
CA GLY A 20 3.75 1.00 -2.76
C GLY A 20 4.93 0.04 -2.56
N LYS A 21 5.06 -0.49 -1.36
CA LYS A 21 6.12 -1.42 -0.94
C LYS A 21 7.53 -0.86 -1.18
N ASN A 22 7.69 0.47 -0.99
CA ASN A 22 8.95 1.15 -1.25
C ASN A 22 10.05 0.66 -0.31
N LEU A 23 11.10 0.10 -0.88
CA LEU A 23 12.30 -0.32 -0.17
C LEU A 23 13.47 -0.42 -1.16
N THR A 24 14.49 0.39 -0.98
CA THR A 24 15.69 0.39 -1.80
C THR A 24 16.94 0.23 -0.95
N ALA A 25 17.79 -0.74 -1.26
CA ALA A 25 19.09 -0.91 -0.63
C ALA A 25 20.19 -0.26 -1.49
N ILE A 26 21.02 0.58 -0.87
CA ILE A 26 22.22 1.18 -1.49
C ILE A 26 23.45 0.60 -0.80
N GLU A 27 24.19 -0.25 -1.48
CA GLU A 27 25.39 -0.90 -0.94
C GLU A 27 26.66 -0.23 -1.47
N TYR A 28 27.54 0.16 -0.55
CA TYR A 28 28.91 0.55 -0.86
C TYR A 28 29.86 -0.04 0.17
N LYS A 29 30.75 -0.93 -0.27
CA LYS A 29 31.69 -1.68 0.59
C LYS A 29 30.96 -2.43 1.72
N ASN A 30 31.15 -1.96 2.95
CA ASN A 30 30.61 -2.60 4.17
C ASN A 30 29.36 -1.90 4.72
N ASP A 31 28.83 -0.92 4.02
CA ASP A 31 27.58 -0.25 4.40
C ASP A 31 26.47 -0.57 3.40
N ILE A 32 25.31 -0.94 3.91
CA ILE A 32 24.04 -0.99 3.21
C ILE A 32 23.11 0.01 3.89
N VAL A 33 22.78 1.07 3.16
CA VAL A 33 21.77 2.05 3.52
C VAL A 33 20.44 1.58 2.93
N VAL A 34 19.43 1.39 3.76
CA VAL A 34 18.08 1.04 3.31
C VAL A 34 17.24 2.31 3.31
N ILE A 35 16.66 2.67 2.17
CA ILE A 35 15.75 3.80 2.04
C ILE A 35 14.34 3.26 1.99
N ASP A 36 13.52 3.71 2.96
CA ASP A 36 12.16 3.33 3.22
C ASP A 36 11.96 1.82 3.54
N CYS A 37 10.77 1.50 4.03
CA CYS A 37 10.36 0.14 4.39
C CYS A 37 8.83 0.06 4.35
N GLY A 38 8.28 0.18 3.15
CA GLY A 38 6.87 0.34 2.90
C GLY A 38 6.11 -0.96 2.70
N LEU A 39 4.80 -0.88 2.85
CA LEU A 39 3.87 -1.93 2.45
C LEU A 39 3.12 -1.56 1.15
N LYS A 40 2.43 -2.54 0.59
CA LYS A 40 1.41 -2.37 -0.46
C LYS A 40 0.11 -2.99 0.02
N PHE A 41 -1.04 -2.39 -0.32
CA PHE A 41 -2.33 -3.04 -0.14
C PHE A 41 -2.50 -4.15 -1.18
N PRO A 42 -3.24 -5.23 -0.84
CA PRO A 42 -3.41 -6.35 -1.76
C PRO A 42 -4.23 -5.96 -2.99
N ASP A 43 -3.93 -6.59 -4.12
CA ASP A 43 -4.71 -6.47 -5.35
C ASP A 43 -6.05 -7.24 -5.21
N GLU A 44 -7.05 -6.93 -6.03
CA GLU A 44 -8.42 -7.51 -5.94
C GLU A 44 -8.45 -9.05 -5.98
N ASP A 45 -7.46 -9.69 -6.56
CA ASP A 45 -7.37 -11.16 -6.67
C ASP A 45 -6.59 -11.83 -5.54
N MET A 46 -6.06 -11.06 -4.59
CA MET A 46 -5.35 -11.55 -3.40
C MET A 46 -6.33 -11.78 -2.24
N PHE A 47 -7.25 -12.74 -2.41
CA PHE A 47 -8.31 -13.01 -1.44
C PHE A 47 -7.79 -13.33 -0.03
N GLY A 48 -8.26 -12.56 0.96
CA GLY A 48 -7.94 -12.75 2.37
C GLY A 48 -6.51 -12.32 2.76
N ILE A 49 -5.80 -11.61 1.89
CA ILE A 49 -4.54 -10.97 2.25
C ILE A 49 -4.83 -9.58 2.80
N ASP A 50 -4.23 -9.26 3.94
CA ASP A 50 -4.38 -7.95 4.56
C ASP A 50 -3.38 -6.94 4.00
N LEU A 51 -2.11 -7.35 3.86
CA LEU A 51 -1.00 -6.51 3.45
C LEU A 51 0.04 -7.29 2.63
N VAL A 52 0.79 -6.57 1.80
CA VAL A 52 1.92 -7.11 1.04
C VAL A 52 3.19 -6.35 1.43
N ILE A 53 4.23 -7.06 1.82
CA ILE A 53 5.50 -6.47 2.24
C ILE A 53 6.66 -6.97 1.36
N PRO A 54 7.79 -6.24 1.28
CA PRO A 54 8.93 -6.67 0.49
C PRO A 54 9.62 -7.91 1.06
N ASP A 55 10.14 -8.77 0.18
CA ASP A 55 11.07 -9.83 0.57
C ASP A 55 12.44 -9.23 0.88
N ILE A 56 12.84 -9.34 2.13
CA ILE A 56 14.11 -8.79 2.64
C ILE A 56 15.22 -9.85 2.77
N THR A 57 15.09 -10.99 2.12
CA THR A 57 16.08 -12.09 2.19
C THR A 57 17.50 -11.60 1.89
N TYR A 58 17.65 -10.66 0.95
CA TYR A 58 18.94 -10.04 0.67
C TYR A 58 19.52 -9.29 1.87
N LEU A 59 18.71 -8.51 2.57
CA LEU A 59 19.14 -7.75 3.76
C LEU A 59 19.50 -8.69 4.92
N ILE A 60 18.70 -9.73 5.15
CA ILE A 60 18.97 -10.74 6.18
C ILE A 60 20.31 -11.44 5.94
N LYS A 61 20.60 -11.83 4.69
CA LYS A 61 21.88 -12.47 4.31
C LYS A 61 23.10 -11.55 4.48
N ASN A 62 22.87 -10.24 4.51
CA ASN A 62 23.91 -9.21 4.62
C ASN A 62 23.73 -8.33 5.87
N LYS A 63 23.05 -8.84 6.92
CA LYS A 63 22.64 -8.06 8.09
C LYS A 63 23.78 -7.29 8.75
N GLU A 64 24.98 -7.86 8.77
CA GLU A 64 26.19 -7.23 9.35
C GLU A 64 26.64 -5.96 8.63
N LYS A 65 26.16 -5.75 7.39
CA LYS A 65 26.43 -4.55 6.61
C LYS A 65 25.31 -3.53 6.64
N VAL A 66 24.10 -3.92 7.12
CA VAL A 66 22.95 -3.01 7.13
C VAL A 66 23.15 -1.99 8.23
N SER A 67 23.44 -0.76 7.83
CA SER A 67 23.75 0.35 8.73
C SER A 67 22.51 1.03 9.32
N GLY A 68 21.34 0.81 8.73
CA GLY A 68 20.06 1.32 9.20
C GLY A 68 19.04 1.51 8.09
N ILE A 69 17.82 1.84 8.49
CA ILE A 69 16.69 2.21 7.61
C ILE A 69 16.50 3.72 7.72
N PHE A 70 16.48 4.41 6.58
CA PHE A 70 16.39 5.85 6.46
C PHE A 70 15.07 6.21 5.79
N LEU A 71 14.16 6.86 6.51
CA LEU A 71 12.80 7.10 6.08
C LEU A 71 12.67 8.47 5.41
N THR A 72 12.01 8.49 4.25
CA THR A 72 11.71 9.72 3.53
C THR A 72 10.53 10.46 4.13
N HIS A 73 9.45 9.76 4.49
CA HIS A 73 8.24 10.32 5.09
C HIS A 73 7.32 9.23 5.68
N GLY A 74 6.22 9.62 6.30
CA GLY A 74 5.38 8.74 7.13
C GLY A 74 4.19 8.08 6.42
N HIS A 75 4.14 7.95 5.10
CA HIS A 75 3.09 7.18 4.41
C HIS A 75 3.30 5.67 4.56
N GLU A 76 2.20 4.91 4.51
CA GLU A 76 2.19 3.45 4.71
C GLU A 76 3.09 2.71 3.71
N ASP A 77 3.10 3.14 2.48
CA ASP A 77 3.91 2.56 1.42
C ASP A 77 5.41 2.89 1.54
N HIS A 78 5.80 3.66 2.59
CA HIS A 78 7.19 3.96 2.95
C HIS A 78 7.59 3.49 4.35
N ILE A 79 6.63 3.29 5.28
CA ILE A 79 6.93 2.86 6.65
C ILE A 79 6.19 1.61 7.10
N GLY A 80 5.15 1.20 6.38
CA GLY A 80 4.18 0.23 6.87
C GLY A 80 4.72 -1.19 7.06
N ALA A 81 5.82 -1.57 6.41
CA ALA A 81 6.44 -2.88 6.60
C ALA A 81 7.43 -2.93 7.79
N LEU A 82 7.77 -1.78 8.41
CA LEU A 82 8.72 -1.72 9.53
C LEU A 82 8.44 -2.74 10.64
N PRO A 83 7.19 -2.92 11.15
CA PRO A 83 6.94 -3.87 12.23
C PRO A 83 7.27 -5.32 11.86
N TYR A 84 7.16 -5.68 10.60
CA TYR A 84 7.44 -7.02 10.10
C TYR A 84 8.93 -7.23 9.84
N VAL A 85 9.58 -6.22 9.27
CA VAL A 85 11.00 -6.23 8.92
C VAL A 85 11.88 -6.20 10.17
N LEU A 86 11.56 -5.32 11.14
CA LEU A 86 12.35 -5.16 12.36
C LEU A 86 12.34 -6.40 13.27
N LYS A 87 11.33 -7.26 13.19
CA LYS A 87 11.33 -8.58 13.87
C LYS A 87 12.47 -9.48 13.40
N GLN A 88 12.94 -9.33 12.16
CA GLN A 88 13.97 -10.16 11.55
C GLN A 88 15.30 -9.41 11.40
N LEU A 89 15.24 -8.10 11.21
CA LEU A 89 16.38 -7.22 10.97
C LEU A 89 16.31 -6.04 11.93
N ASN A 90 16.79 -6.22 13.15
CA ASN A 90 16.82 -5.16 14.16
C ASN A 90 18.01 -4.23 13.90
N VAL A 91 17.74 -3.10 13.26
CA VAL A 91 18.71 -2.06 12.91
C VAL A 91 18.14 -0.68 13.26
N PRO A 92 18.99 0.37 13.45
CA PRO A 92 18.51 1.72 13.69
C PRO A 92 17.61 2.24 12.58
N VAL A 93 16.57 2.98 12.96
CA VAL A 93 15.63 3.63 12.04
C VAL A 93 15.77 5.15 12.18
N TYR A 94 16.11 5.81 11.10
CA TYR A 94 16.29 7.25 11.01
C TYR A 94 15.10 7.90 10.33
N GLY A 95 14.54 8.95 10.92
CA GLY A 95 13.41 9.67 10.32
C GLY A 95 13.18 11.03 10.97
N THR A 96 12.39 11.84 10.31
CA THR A 96 11.97 13.14 10.83
C THR A 96 10.97 13.01 11.97
N LYS A 97 10.71 14.09 12.67
CA LYS A 97 9.92 14.10 13.93
C LYS A 97 8.53 13.49 13.75
N LEU A 98 7.79 13.92 12.73
CA LEU A 98 6.45 13.39 12.46
C LEU A 98 6.50 11.93 11.97
N THR A 99 7.40 11.62 11.05
CA THR A 99 7.57 10.27 10.51
C THR A 99 7.83 9.27 11.63
N LEU A 100 8.77 9.58 12.55
CA LEU A 100 9.03 8.68 13.68
C LEU A 100 7.87 8.64 14.68
N GLY A 101 7.13 9.72 14.91
CA GLY A 101 5.96 9.70 15.78
C GLY A 101 4.87 8.72 15.26
N ILE A 102 4.68 8.66 13.95
CA ILE A 102 3.77 7.67 13.32
C ILE A 102 4.34 6.24 13.46
N VAL A 103 5.65 6.07 13.24
CA VAL A 103 6.35 4.79 13.41
C VAL A 103 6.27 4.29 14.86
N GLU A 104 6.47 5.16 15.85
CA GLU A 104 6.35 4.81 17.28
C GLU A 104 4.99 4.19 17.61
N THR A 105 3.90 4.76 17.09
CA THR A 105 2.55 4.22 17.28
C THR A 105 2.43 2.81 16.71
N LYS A 106 2.94 2.57 15.50
CA LYS A 106 2.93 1.24 14.87
C LYS A 106 3.77 0.22 15.63
N LEU A 107 4.97 0.60 16.03
CA LEU A 107 5.87 -0.29 16.79
C LEU A 107 5.29 -0.62 18.16
N LYS A 108 4.56 0.32 18.79
CA LYS A 108 3.86 0.08 20.04
C LYS A 108 2.74 -0.96 19.89
N GLU A 109 1.95 -0.88 18.82
CA GLU A 109 0.90 -1.85 18.49
C GLU A 109 1.47 -3.27 18.28
N HIS A 110 2.68 -3.38 17.76
CA HIS A 110 3.38 -4.65 17.53
C HIS A 110 4.33 -5.08 18.67
N GLY A 111 4.40 -4.33 19.77
CA GLY A 111 5.26 -4.63 20.92
C GLY A 111 6.76 -4.49 20.65
N LEU A 112 7.16 -3.70 19.66
CA LEU A 112 8.55 -3.57 19.20
C LEU A 112 9.21 -2.24 19.61
N LEU A 113 8.46 -1.29 20.16
CA LEU A 113 8.98 0.06 20.44
C LEU A 113 10.20 0.05 21.38
N SER A 114 10.17 -0.78 22.44
CA SER A 114 11.26 -0.84 23.42
C SER A 114 12.53 -1.52 22.91
N SER A 115 12.45 -2.27 21.80
CA SER A 115 13.58 -2.99 21.20
C SER A 115 14.14 -2.34 19.94
N THR A 116 13.51 -1.26 19.47
CA THR A 116 13.88 -0.56 18.23
C THR A 116 14.57 0.76 18.54
N ASP A 117 15.71 0.98 17.90
CA ASP A 117 16.46 2.23 18.03
C ASP A 117 15.96 3.26 17.01
N LEU A 118 15.18 4.24 17.48
CA LEU A 118 14.61 5.32 16.65
C LEU A 118 15.44 6.58 16.78
N ILE A 119 16.06 7.02 15.70
CA ILE A 119 16.96 8.18 15.66
C ILE A 119 16.31 9.32 14.90
N ARG A 120 15.94 10.37 15.63
CA ARG A 120 15.31 11.56 15.06
C ARG A 120 16.34 12.44 14.36
N VAL A 121 15.99 12.83 13.12
CA VAL A 121 16.80 13.72 12.28
C VAL A 121 16.01 14.94 11.82
N LYS A 122 16.73 15.95 11.33
CA LYS A 122 16.19 17.17 10.72
C LYS A 122 16.71 17.32 9.29
N PRO A 123 16.05 18.11 8.43
CA PRO A 123 16.64 18.55 7.18
C PRO A 123 18.05 19.16 7.40
N ARG A 124 18.98 18.81 6.51
CA ARG A 124 20.41 19.13 6.57
C ARG A 124 21.25 18.32 7.55
N ASP A 125 20.67 17.45 8.39
CA ASP A 125 21.46 16.52 9.19
C ASP A 125 22.19 15.53 8.29
N VAL A 126 23.41 15.16 8.71
CA VAL A 126 24.29 14.21 8.01
C VAL A 126 24.72 13.11 8.96
N ILE A 127 24.24 11.91 8.74
CA ILE A 127 24.63 10.71 9.50
C ILE A 127 25.86 10.10 8.85
N ARG A 128 26.96 9.99 9.60
CA ARG A 128 28.21 9.38 9.14
C ARG A 128 28.20 7.90 9.48
N LEU A 129 28.39 7.08 8.47
CA LEU A 129 28.55 5.63 8.57
C LEU A 129 30.03 5.27 8.29
N ASN A 130 30.36 3.98 8.15
CA ASN A 130 31.75 3.55 7.98
C ASN A 130 32.36 4.01 6.66
N SER A 131 31.64 3.87 5.54
CA SER A 131 32.15 4.14 4.19
C SER A 131 31.35 5.17 3.41
N VAL A 132 30.19 5.59 3.95
CA VAL A 132 29.29 6.57 3.34
C VAL A 132 28.75 7.53 4.39
N SER A 133 28.07 8.59 3.96
CA SER A 133 27.24 9.41 4.85
C SER A 133 25.89 9.68 4.20
N VAL A 134 24.86 9.83 5.03
CA VAL A 134 23.47 10.01 4.61
C VAL A 134 22.99 11.36 5.05
N GLU A 135 22.53 12.18 4.12
CA GLU A 135 22.02 13.53 4.36
C GLU A 135 20.52 13.59 4.04
N PHE A 136 19.78 14.33 4.85
CA PHE A 136 18.35 14.55 4.69
C PHE A 136 18.09 15.96 4.13
N ILE A 137 17.27 16.08 3.09
CA ILE A 137 17.02 17.34 2.39
C ILE A 137 15.51 17.59 2.34
N LYS A 138 15.06 18.76 2.80
CA LYS A 138 13.63 19.10 2.84
C LYS A 138 12.98 19.03 1.47
N THR A 139 11.85 18.31 1.38
CA THR A 139 10.93 18.28 0.24
C THR A 139 9.52 18.68 0.68
N ASN A 140 8.62 18.92 -0.28
CA ASN A 140 7.19 19.03 -0.02
C ASN A 140 6.47 17.80 -0.55
N HIS A 141 5.50 17.32 0.20
CA HIS A 141 4.61 16.24 -0.20
C HIS A 141 3.21 16.45 0.40
N SER A 142 2.31 15.46 0.35
CA SER A 142 0.99 15.53 0.98
C SER A 142 1.00 15.27 2.50
N ILE A 143 2.15 14.89 3.05
CA ILE A 143 2.39 14.78 4.48
C ILE A 143 3.51 15.73 4.88
N ALA A 144 3.42 16.31 6.07
CA ALA A 144 4.45 17.18 6.60
C ALA A 144 5.77 16.42 6.86
N ASP A 145 6.85 17.16 6.94
CA ASP A 145 8.17 16.65 7.36
C ASP A 145 8.86 15.70 6.38
N SER A 146 8.44 15.72 5.11
CA SER A 146 9.03 14.89 4.05
C SER A 146 10.43 15.33 3.70
N VAL A 147 11.31 14.37 3.37
CA VAL A 147 12.71 14.60 2.98
C VAL A 147 13.14 13.72 1.82
N ALA A 148 14.05 14.24 1.00
CA ALA A 148 14.88 13.45 0.11
C ALA A 148 16.11 12.96 0.87
N ILE A 149 16.70 11.85 0.40
CA ILE A 149 17.88 11.23 1.01
C ILE A 149 19.04 11.24 0.02
N ALA A 150 20.16 11.85 0.41
CA ALA A 150 21.39 11.88 -0.36
C ALA A 150 22.46 11.01 0.32
N VAL A 151 22.82 9.91 -0.34
CA VAL A 151 23.91 9.02 0.11
C VAL A 151 25.21 9.46 -0.54
N HIS A 152 26.10 10.03 0.25
CA HIS A 152 27.40 10.50 -0.16
C HIS A 152 28.40 9.36 -0.15
N THR A 153 28.95 9.03 -1.29
CA THR A 153 30.00 8.01 -1.46
C THR A 153 31.27 8.64 -2.05
N PRO A 154 32.43 7.99 -1.94
CA PRO A 154 33.66 8.46 -2.63
C PRO A 154 33.56 8.49 -4.15
N LEU A 155 32.55 7.83 -4.75
CA LEU A 155 32.29 7.83 -6.19
C LEU A 155 31.38 8.98 -6.64
N GLY A 156 30.64 9.58 -5.72
CA GLY A 156 29.66 10.64 -5.93
C GLY A 156 28.38 10.41 -5.11
N VAL A 157 27.40 11.29 -5.28
CA VAL A 157 26.14 11.27 -4.54
C VAL A 157 25.12 10.40 -5.24
N VAL A 158 24.45 9.53 -4.49
CA VAL A 158 23.20 8.87 -4.89
C VAL A 158 22.06 9.61 -4.19
N LEU A 159 21.21 10.26 -4.96
CA LEU A 159 20.07 11.04 -4.46
C LEU A 159 18.78 10.27 -4.70
N HIS A 160 18.02 10.02 -3.64
CA HIS A 160 16.65 9.53 -3.70
C HIS A 160 15.71 10.67 -3.32
N THR A 161 14.79 11.06 -4.20
CA THR A 161 13.93 12.23 -3.94
C THR A 161 12.92 11.99 -2.82
N GLY A 162 12.62 10.71 -2.49
CA GLY A 162 11.36 10.37 -1.85
C GLY A 162 10.20 10.81 -2.74
N ASP A 163 9.01 10.81 -2.20
CA ASP A 163 7.85 11.38 -2.86
C ASP A 163 7.88 12.90 -2.71
N PHE A 164 7.61 13.61 -3.78
CA PHE A 164 7.68 15.07 -3.74
C PHE A 164 6.74 15.75 -4.71
N LYS A 165 6.41 16.99 -4.39
CA LYS A 165 5.88 18.01 -5.29
C LYS A 165 6.63 19.32 -5.06
N ILE A 166 6.39 20.31 -5.90
CA ILE A 166 6.88 21.66 -5.69
C ILE A 166 5.70 22.54 -5.30
N ASP A 167 5.61 22.88 -4.01
CA ASP A 167 4.58 23.78 -3.50
C ASP A 167 5.23 25.12 -3.11
N TYR A 168 4.87 26.20 -3.82
CA TYR A 168 5.40 27.54 -3.53
C TYR A 168 4.65 28.25 -2.41
N THR A 169 3.55 27.69 -1.94
CA THR A 169 2.72 28.23 -0.86
C THR A 169 2.29 27.10 0.10
N PRO A 170 3.27 26.34 0.63
CA PRO A 170 2.96 25.21 1.52
C PRO A 170 2.23 25.70 2.78
N ILE A 171 1.43 24.83 3.37
CA ILE A 171 0.58 25.15 4.53
C ILE A 171 1.43 25.47 5.76
N ASP A 172 2.51 24.73 5.95
CA ASP A 172 3.47 24.91 7.05
C ASP A 172 4.48 26.06 6.82
N GLY A 173 4.43 26.71 5.65
CA GLY A 173 5.38 27.76 5.26
C GLY A 173 6.78 27.26 4.88
N GLU A 174 7.04 25.95 4.98
CA GLU A 174 8.34 25.32 4.78
C GLU A 174 8.54 24.92 3.32
N LEU A 175 9.30 25.72 2.59
CA LEU A 175 9.60 25.44 1.17
C LEU A 175 10.57 24.26 1.01
N MET A 176 10.49 23.62 -0.15
CA MET A 176 11.51 22.66 -0.61
C MET A 176 12.89 23.33 -0.66
N ASP A 177 13.94 22.63 -0.22
CA ASP A 177 15.30 23.16 -0.15
C ASP A 177 15.98 23.19 -1.52
N PHE A 178 15.50 24.04 -2.41
CA PHE A 178 16.06 24.20 -3.77
C PHE A 178 17.55 24.57 -3.76
N ALA A 179 17.98 25.37 -2.77
CA ALA A 179 19.39 25.75 -2.64
C ALA A 179 20.27 24.51 -2.47
N ARG A 180 19.86 23.57 -1.60
CA ARG A 180 20.64 22.35 -1.37
C ARG A 180 20.64 21.42 -2.59
N PHE A 181 19.52 21.27 -3.28
CA PHE A 181 19.46 20.52 -4.52
C PHE A 181 20.38 21.13 -5.61
N ALA A 182 20.38 22.45 -5.75
CA ALA A 182 21.27 23.14 -6.68
C ALA A 182 22.76 22.96 -6.33
N GLU A 183 23.11 23.04 -5.03
CA GLU A 183 24.47 22.77 -4.54
C GLU A 183 24.92 21.34 -4.87
N LEU A 184 24.05 20.33 -4.68
CA LEU A 184 24.34 18.95 -5.07
C LEU A 184 24.51 18.81 -6.57
N GLY A 185 23.64 19.44 -7.36
CA GLY A 185 23.76 19.46 -8.83
C GLY A 185 25.09 20.08 -9.30
N LYS A 186 25.52 21.19 -8.69
CA LYS A 186 26.80 21.84 -8.96
C LYS A 186 28.01 20.97 -8.55
N LYS A 187 27.90 20.26 -7.41
CA LYS A 187 28.92 19.34 -6.93
C LYS A 187 29.04 18.07 -7.79
N GLY A 188 27.93 17.66 -8.41
CA GLY A 188 27.79 16.48 -9.26
C GLY A 188 27.10 15.32 -8.55
N VAL A 189 25.94 14.91 -9.09
CA VAL A 189 25.17 13.76 -8.64
C VAL A 189 25.45 12.57 -9.52
N LEU A 190 25.90 11.47 -8.92
CA LEU A 190 26.24 10.22 -9.61
C LEU A 190 25.00 9.53 -10.15
N VAL A 191 23.96 9.44 -9.31
CA VAL A 191 22.65 8.86 -9.66
C VAL A 191 21.57 9.66 -8.99
N MET A 192 20.48 9.97 -9.71
CA MET A 192 19.22 10.40 -9.14
C MET A 192 18.19 9.28 -9.30
N MET A 193 17.52 8.95 -8.20
CA MET A 193 16.33 8.12 -8.13
C MET A 193 15.16 9.04 -7.84
N ALA A 194 14.14 9.07 -8.69
CA ALA A 194 13.05 10.04 -8.53
C ALA A 194 11.67 9.43 -8.71
N ASP A 195 10.73 9.94 -7.90
CA ASP A 195 9.29 9.67 -7.95
C ASP A 195 8.73 9.86 -9.36
N SER A 196 7.96 8.88 -9.84
CA SER A 196 7.42 8.84 -11.20
C SER A 196 5.90 8.86 -11.25
N THR A 197 5.22 8.91 -10.11
CA THR A 197 3.77 8.68 -9.97
C THR A 197 2.92 9.53 -10.91
N ASN A 198 3.22 10.82 -11.04
CA ASN A 198 2.46 11.75 -11.86
C ASN A 198 3.14 12.14 -13.18
N VAL A 199 4.09 11.36 -13.67
CA VAL A 199 4.82 11.68 -14.93
C VAL A 199 3.91 11.83 -16.15
N GLU A 200 2.73 11.22 -16.14
CA GLU A 200 1.74 11.34 -17.24
C GLU A 200 0.97 12.66 -17.20
N LYS A 201 0.98 13.36 -16.07
CA LYS A 201 0.25 14.64 -15.90
C LYS A 201 1.12 15.81 -16.32
N GLN A 202 0.60 16.59 -17.25
CA GLN A 202 1.24 17.83 -17.72
C GLN A 202 1.13 18.95 -16.67
N GLY A 203 2.02 19.95 -16.77
CA GLY A 203 2.01 21.14 -15.92
C GLY A 203 2.57 20.89 -14.53
N TYR A 204 2.01 21.59 -13.56
CA TYR A 204 2.42 21.61 -12.15
C TYR A 204 1.32 21.06 -11.25
N THR A 205 1.71 20.46 -10.14
CA THR A 205 0.79 20.08 -9.06
C THR A 205 0.33 21.34 -8.32
N LYS A 206 -0.97 21.45 -8.08
CA LYS A 206 -1.54 22.59 -7.34
C LYS A 206 -1.09 22.59 -5.88
N SER A 207 -1.04 23.79 -5.27
CA SER A 207 -0.79 23.92 -3.82
C SER A 207 -1.93 23.32 -2.99
N GLU A 208 -1.59 22.75 -1.84
CA GLU A 208 -2.57 22.26 -0.86
C GLU A 208 -3.47 23.38 -0.32
N ARG A 209 -3.00 24.63 -0.32
CA ARG A 209 -3.78 25.81 0.11
C ARG A 209 -5.12 25.97 -0.64
N ILE A 210 -5.18 25.59 -1.91
CA ILE A 210 -6.41 25.66 -2.72
C ILE A 210 -7.51 24.75 -2.13
N VAL A 211 -7.13 23.63 -1.52
CA VAL A 211 -8.09 22.75 -0.85
C VAL A 211 -8.72 23.43 0.35
N GLY A 212 -7.93 24.12 1.19
CA GLY A 212 -8.43 24.89 2.32
C GLY A 212 -9.42 26.00 1.92
N GLU A 213 -9.10 26.74 0.84
CA GLU A 213 -10.01 27.75 0.28
C GLU A 213 -11.34 27.13 -0.17
N SER A 214 -11.28 25.97 -0.82
CA SER A 214 -12.49 25.25 -1.26
C SER A 214 -13.28 24.73 -0.07
N LEU A 215 -12.63 24.15 0.93
CA LEU A 215 -13.29 23.69 2.16
C LEU A 215 -13.98 24.83 2.89
N THR A 216 -13.31 25.97 3.08
CA THR A 216 -13.89 27.16 3.71
C THR A 216 -15.14 27.64 2.96
N ARG A 217 -15.11 27.67 1.62
CA ARG A 217 -16.27 28.02 0.81
C ARG A 217 -17.42 27.03 0.94
N ILE A 218 -17.14 25.71 0.98
CA ILE A 218 -18.15 24.67 1.16
C ILE A 218 -18.77 24.78 2.55
N PHE A 219 -17.98 24.95 3.60
CA PHE A 219 -18.44 25.10 4.98
C PHE A 219 -19.41 26.27 5.14
N GLY A 220 -19.13 27.41 4.48
CA GLY A 220 -19.99 28.59 4.52
C GLY A 220 -21.35 28.41 3.84
N LYS A 221 -21.46 27.48 2.88
CA LYS A 221 -22.71 27.19 2.17
C LYS A 221 -23.52 26.08 2.83
N THR A 222 -22.87 25.17 3.56
CA THR A 222 -23.49 23.97 4.12
C THR A 222 -24.31 24.31 5.37
N LYS A 223 -25.61 23.98 5.34
CA LYS A 223 -26.54 24.17 6.46
C LYS A 223 -26.68 22.94 7.35
N GLY A 224 -26.27 21.77 6.89
CA GLY A 224 -26.31 20.51 7.59
C GLY A 224 -24.97 20.12 8.23
N ARG A 225 -24.88 18.86 8.63
CA ARG A 225 -23.67 18.23 9.13
C ARG A 225 -22.70 17.97 7.97
N ILE A 226 -21.40 18.14 8.23
CA ILE A 226 -20.34 17.89 7.26
C ILE A 226 -19.59 16.63 7.66
N ILE A 227 -19.38 15.70 6.72
CA ILE A 227 -18.58 14.50 6.93
C ILE A 227 -17.48 14.50 5.85
N ILE A 228 -16.21 14.48 6.27
CA ILE A 228 -15.07 14.56 5.34
C ILE A 228 -14.24 13.30 5.45
N ALA A 229 -14.16 12.55 4.35
CA ALA A 229 -13.25 11.43 4.21
C ALA A 229 -11.94 11.88 3.57
N THR A 230 -10.83 11.63 4.24
CA THR A 230 -9.48 11.95 3.76
C THR A 230 -8.46 10.90 4.22
N PHE A 231 -7.25 10.98 3.70
CA PHE A 231 -6.14 10.18 4.21
C PHE A 231 -5.73 10.65 5.61
N ALA A 232 -5.57 9.70 6.54
CA ALA A 232 -5.18 10.01 7.91
C ALA A 232 -3.79 10.68 8.00
N SER A 233 -2.90 10.35 7.07
CA SER A 233 -1.54 10.91 6.99
C SER A 233 -1.49 12.33 6.42
N ASN A 234 -2.56 12.85 5.80
CA ASN A 234 -2.58 14.20 5.25
C ASN A 234 -2.85 15.25 6.34
N ILE A 235 -1.84 15.50 7.15
CA ILE A 235 -1.89 16.39 8.33
C ILE A 235 -2.27 17.81 7.93
N HIS A 236 -1.74 18.30 6.82
CA HIS A 236 -2.06 19.65 6.33
C HIS A 236 -3.53 19.82 5.98
N ARG A 237 -4.17 18.81 5.38
CA ARG A 237 -5.60 18.83 5.07
C ARG A 237 -6.44 18.76 6.33
N ILE A 238 -6.03 17.93 7.29
CA ILE A 238 -6.71 17.84 8.58
C ILE A 238 -6.66 19.19 9.30
N GLN A 239 -5.51 19.89 9.29
CA GLN A 239 -5.41 21.25 9.83
C GLN A 239 -6.37 22.20 9.13
N GLN A 240 -6.42 22.20 7.79
CA GLN A 240 -7.33 23.06 7.03
C GLN A 240 -8.82 22.78 7.30
N ILE A 241 -9.18 21.51 7.57
CA ILE A 241 -10.55 21.13 7.98
C ILE A 241 -10.86 21.71 9.37
N ILE A 242 -9.93 21.60 10.31
CA ILE A 242 -10.08 22.15 11.68
C ILE A 242 -10.18 23.67 11.64
N ASP A 243 -9.36 24.32 10.84
CA ASP A 243 -9.37 25.79 10.65
C ASP A 243 -10.71 26.25 10.07
N ALA A 244 -11.18 25.59 9.01
CA ALA A 244 -12.49 25.88 8.40
C ALA A 244 -13.65 25.66 9.42
N ALA A 245 -13.59 24.58 10.19
CA ALA A 245 -14.58 24.33 11.24
C ALA A 245 -14.57 25.45 12.31
N THR A 246 -13.40 25.87 12.73
CA THR A 246 -13.21 26.95 13.72
C THR A 246 -13.79 28.27 13.22
N VAL A 247 -13.54 28.65 11.96
CA VAL A 247 -14.08 29.87 11.33
C VAL A 247 -15.62 29.90 11.39
N TYR A 248 -16.27 28.76 11.19
CA TYR A 248 -17.74 28.67 11.21
C TYR A 248 -18.32 28.19 12.57
N GLY A 249 -17.51 28.16 13.63
CA GLY A 249 -17.95 27.78 14.97
C GLY A 249 -18.42 26.33 15.10
N ARG A 250 -17.99 25.45 14.19
CA ARG A 250 -18.35 24.03 14.18
C ARG A 250 -17.41 23.22 15.08
N LYS A 251 -17.95 22.18 15.70
CA LYS A 251 -17.19 21.17 16.45
C LYS A 251 -16.69 20.09 15.50
N VAL A 252 -15.52 19.57 15.75
CA VAL A 252 -14.90 18.52 14.94
C VAL A 252 -14.84 17.23 15.75
N ALA A 253 -15.41 16.17 15.21
CA ALA A 253 -15.27 14.81 15.75
C ALA A 253 -14.45 13.95 14.77
N VAL A 254 -13.72 12.99 15.29
CA VAL A 254 -12.88 12.07 14.48
C VAL A 254 -13.46 10.68 14.54
N SER A 255 -13.50 9.98 13.42
CA SER A 255 -13.98 8.60 13.30
C SER A 255 -13.01 7.73 12.51
N GLY A 256 -12.49 6.71 13.16
CA GLY A 256 -11.52 5.76 12.63
C GLY A 256 -10.24 5.74 13.49
N ARG A 257 -9.87 4.55 13.96
CA ARG A 257 -8.75 4.37 14.91
C ARG A 257 -7.44 4.95 14.38
N SER A 258 -7.09 4.66 13.13
CA SER A 258 -5.85 5.18 12.52
C SER A 258 -5.87 6.72 12.41
N MET A 259 -7.02 7.31 12.07
CA MET A 259 -7.20 8.75 12.00
C MET A 259 -7.01 9.40 13.38
N GLU A 260 -7.65 8.85 14.42
CA GLU A 260 -7.53 9.32 15.80
C GLU A 260 -6.06 9.25 16.28
N ASN A 261 -5.39 8.12 16.04
CA ASN A 261 -3.99 7.94 16.44
C ASN A 261 -3.08 8.96 15.78
N ILE A 262 -3.19 9.16 14.46
CA ILE A 262 -2.32 10.09 13.73
C ILE A 262 -2.61 11.55 14.12
N ILE A 263 -3.86 11.94 14.27
CA ILE A 263 -4.23 13.30 14.72
C ILE A 263 -3.66 13.57 16.12
N ASN A 264 -3.80 12.64 17.06
CA ASN A 264 -3.26 12.79 18.41
C ASN A 264 -1.74 12.96 18.40
N VAL A 265 -1.03 12.12 17.63
CA VAL A 265 0.43 12.26 17.46
C VAL A 265 0.79 13.62 16.84
N ALA A 266 0.05 14.05 15.82
CA ALA A 266 0.32 15.33 15.16
C ALA A 266 0.07 16.53 16.08
N ILE A 267 -0.95 16.48 16.96
CA ILE A 267 -1.22 17.50 17.98
C ILE A 267 -0.08 17.50 19.03
N GLU A 268 0.27 16.33 19.58
CA GLU A 268 1.33 16.18 20.57
C GLU A 268 2.67 16.70 20.05
N LEU A 269 2.97 16.47 18.79
CA LEU A 269 4.20 16.93 18.14
C LEU A 269 4.13 18.37 17.61
N GLY A 270 2.97 19.05 17.70
CA GLY A 270 2.79 20.45 17.29
C GLY A 270 2.67 20.66 15.77
N TYR A 271 2.22 19.63 15.02
CA TYR A 271 1.90 19.74 13.58
C TYR A 271 0.43 20.08 13.32
N ILE A 272 -0.44 19.87 14.29
CA ILE A 272 -1.84 20.30 14.28
C ILE A 272 -2.08 21.20 15.48
N GLU A 273 -2.63 22.38 15.22
CA GLU A 273 -3.10 23.32 16.22
C GLU A 273 -4.62 23.27 16.31
N VAL A 274 -5.14 23.20 17.51
CA VAL A 274 -6.58 23.08 17.75
C VAL A 274 -7.02 24.14 18.76
N ALA A 275 -7.97 25.00 18.38
CA ALA A 275 -8.58 25.94 19.30
C ALA A 275 -9.36 25.20 20.40
N GLU A 276 -9.41 25.80 21.60
CA GLU A 276 -10.13 25.21 22.73
C GLU A 276 -11.57 24.80 22.37
N ASN A 277 -11.98 23.65 22.88
CA ASN A 277 -13.32 23.10 22.65
C ASN A 277 -13.72 22.85 21.18
N THR A 278 -12.79 22.85 20.24
CA THR A 278 -13.08 22.52 18.82
C THR A 278 -13.20 21.02 18.61
N LEU A 279 -12.26 20.22 19.15
CA LEU A 279 -12.37 18.76 19.09
C LEU A 279 -13.33 18.22 20.15
N VAL A 280 -14.22 17.34 19.74
CA VAL A 280 -15.18 16.66 20.62
C VAL A 280 -15.14 15.15 20.39
N PRO A 281 -15.39 14.35 21.43
CA PRO A 281 -15.51 12.89 21.25
C PRO A 281 -16.64 12.55 20.28
N ILE A 282 -16.46 11.51 19.46
CA ILE A 282 -17.47 11.04 18.49
C ILE A 282 -18.81 10.67 19.19
N ASP A 283 -18.76 10.25 20.45
CA ASP A 283 -19.96 9.94 21.25
C ASP A 283 -20.74 11.19 21.69
N ALA A 284 -20.12 12.36 21.60
CA ALA A 284 -20.75 13.61 22.01
C ALA A 284 -21.45 14.36 20.85
N ILE A 285 -21.35 13.90 19.60
CA ILE A 285 -21.90 14.62 18.43
C ILE A 285 -23.39 14.91 18.54
N ASN A 286 -24.16 14.00 19.16
CA ASN A 286 -25.60 14.15 19.33
C ASN A 286 -26.01 15.27 20.33
N LYS A 287 -25.02 15.89 21.01
CA LYS A 287 -25.28 17.05 21.91
C LYS A 287 -25.31 18.37 21.14
N TYR A 288 -24.99 18.36 19.87
CA TYR A 288 -24.88 19.53 19.01
C TYR A 288 -25.84 19.44 17.84
N ASN A 289 -26.28 20.57 17.31
CA ASN A 289 -27.08 20.60 16.09
C ASN A 289 -26.27 20.16 14.88
N ASN A 290 -26.91 19.67 13.83
CA ASN A 290 -26.22 19.20 12.62
C ASN A 290 -25.35 20.27 11.96
N ASP A 291 -25.79 21.52 11.95
CA ASP A 291 -25.04 22.67 11.43
C ASP A 291 -23.78 23.02 12.24
N GLN A 292 -23.62 22.44 13.44
CA GLN A 292 -22.48 22.66 14.33
C GLN A 292 -21.45 21.53 14.29
N ILE A 293 -21.65 20.47 13.48
CA ILE A 293 -20.78 19.28 13.50
C ILE A 293 -20.05 19.09 12.17
N VAL A 294 -18.77 18.79 12.29
CA VAL A 294 -17.91 18.23 11.24
C VAL A 294 -17.36 16.90 11.73
N ILE A 295 -17.40 15.87 10.89
CA ILE A 295 -16.81 14.56 11.19
C ILE A 295 -15.68 14.31 10.19
N ILE A 296 -14.44 14.15 10.68
CA ILE A 296 -13.31 13.69 9.88
C ILE A 296 -13.27 12.16 9.95
N THR A 297 -13.20 11.48 8.81
CA THR A 297 -13.28 10.03 8.76
C THR A 297 -12.30 9.39 7.77
N THR A 298 -11.99 8.11 8.00
CA THR A 298 -11.30 7.25 7.03
C THR A 298 -12.26 6.72 5.97
N GLY A 299 -11.71 6.13 4.89
CA GLY A 299 -12.52 5.47 3.86
C GLY A 299 -12.64 6.26 2.56
N SER A 300 -11.72 7.18 2.33
CA SER A 300 -11.64 7.95 1.09
C SER A 300 -11.33 7.11 -0.16
N GLN A 301 -10.84 5.87 0.03
CA GLN A 301 -10.53 4.90 -1.03
C GLN A 301 -11.58 3.79 -1.18
N GLY A 302 -12.65 3.85 -0.39
CA GLY A 302 -13.74 2.88 -0.48
C GLY A 302 -13.47 1.54 0.19
N GLU A 303 -12.48 1.47 1.07
CA GLU A 303 -12.12 0.25 1.79
C GLU A 303 -13.34 -0.28 2.58
N PRO A 304 -13.68 -1.58 2.44
CA PRO A 304 -14.93 -2.13 2.99
C PRO A 304 -15.10 -1.96 4.49
N MET A 305 -14.01 -2.02 5.26
CA MET A 305 -14.02 -1.92 6.73
C MET A 305 -13.79 -0.50 7.25
N SER A 306 -13.63 0.48 6.37
CA SER A 306 -13.41 1.87 6.75
C SER A 306 -14.64 2.50 7.41
N ALA A 307 -14.43 3.62 8.12
CA ALA A 307 -15.52 4.27 8.82
C ALA A 307 -16.59 4.80 7.85
N LEU A 308 -16.20 5.44 6.73
CA LEU A 308 -17.16 5.92 5.73
C LEU A 308 -17.95 4.78 5.07
N SER A 309 -17.29 3.65 4.73
CA SER A 309 -17.97 2.47 4.15
C SER A 309 -19.05 1.94 5.09
N ARG A 310 -18.71 1.82 6.38
CA ARG A 310 -19.68 1.38 7.40
C ARG A 310 -20.81 2.39 7.64
N MET A 311 -20.55 3.70 7.52
CA MET A 311 -21.60 4.73 7.55
C MET A 311 -22.52 4.60 6.34
N ALA A 312 -21.98 4.38 5.15
CA ALA A 312 -22.72 4.21 3.91
C ALA A 312 -23.60 2.95 3.93
N SER A 313 -23.13 1.84 4.52
CA SER A 313 -23.89 0.59 4.68
C SER A 313 -24.81 0.55 5.92
N ALA A 314 -24.84 1.61 6.75
CA ALA A 314 -25.56 1.68 8.04
C ALA A 314 -25.02 0.68 9.11
N GLU A 315 -23.76 0.30 9.02
CA GLU A 315 -23.07 -0.60 9.95
C GLU A 315 -22.21 0.15 10.98
N HIS A 316 -22.12 1.47 10.87
CA HIS A 316 -21.32 2.28 11.78
C HIS A 316 -22.09 2.51 13.09
N LYS A 317 -21.49 2.13 14.24
CA LYS A 317 -22.16 2.09 15.55
C LYS A 317 -22.60 3.47 16.09
N LYS A 318 -21.91 4.56 15.67
CA LYS A 318 -22.06 5.88 16.30
C LYS A 318 -22.59 6.96 15.34
N VAL A 319 -22.43 6.76 14.03
CA VAL A 319 -22.80 7.76 13.02
C VAL A 319 -23.67 7.10 11.95
N ASN A 320 -24.88 7.61 11.77
CA ASN A 320 -25.76 7.28 10.66
C ASN A 320 -25.81 8.46 9.69
N ILE A 321 -25.73 8.17 8.39
CA ILE A 321 -25.94 9.17 7.34
C ILE A 321 -27.43 9.49 7.29
N VAL A 322 -27.75 10.78 7.28
CA VAL A 322 -29.12 11.31 7.21
C VAL A 322 -29.26 12.25 6.02
N GLU A 323 -30.52 12.45 5.60
CA GLU A 323 -30.84 13.43 4.57
C GLU A 323 -30.36 14.83 4.97
N GLY A 324 -29.72 15.55 4.05
CA GLY A 324 -29.14 16.87 4.28
C GLY A 324 -27.70 16.87 4.84
N ASP A 325 -27.10 15.69 5.09
CA ASP A 325 -25.65 15.61 5.34
C ASP A 325 -24.89 16.00 4.07
N THR A 326 -23.83 16.79 4.22
CA THR A 326 -22.85 17.04 3.15
C THR A 326 -21.62 16.17 3.36
N ILE A 327 -21.33 15.31 2.40
CA ILE A 327 -20.19 14.37 2.47
C ILE A 327 -19.15 14.77 1.46
N ILE A 328 -17.92 15.02 1.93
CA ILE A 328 -16.79 15.41 1.11
C ILE A 328 -15.80 14.24 1.04
N ILE A 329 -15.55 13.70 -0.16
CA ILE A 329 -14.49 12.70 -0.37
C ILE A 329 -13.25 13.45 -0.88
N SER A 330 -12.41 13.85 0.07
CA SER A 330 -11.22 14.68 -0.18
C SER A 330 -10.00 13.83 -0.55
N ALA A 331 -10.17 13.00 -1.59
CA ALA A 331 -9.16 12.12 -2.16
C ALA A 331 -9.48 11.81 -3.62
N THR A 332 -8.45 11.45 -4.38
CA THR A 332 -8.61 10.80 -5.69
C THR A 332 -8.45 9.29 -5.49
N PRO A 333 -9.28 8.45 -6.11
CA PRO A 333 -9.10 7.00 -6.04
C PRO A 333 -7.69 6.60 -6.51
N ILE A 334 -7.04 5.75 -5.72
CA ILE A 334 -5.83 5.06 -6.16
C ILE A 334 -6.23 4.10 -7.30
N PRO A 335 -5.41 3.93 -8.35
CA PRO A 335 -5.72 2.99 -9.42
C PRO A 335 -6.14 1.61 -8.89
N GLY A 336 -7.31 1.12 -9.33
CA GLY A 336 -7.94 -0.10 -8.84
C GLY A 336 -9.09 0.13 -7.85
N ASN A 337 -9.15 1.26 -7.14
CA ASN A 337 -10.19 1.54 -6.14
C ASN A 337 -11.42 2.28 -6.70
N GLU A 338 -11.45 2.61 -7.99
CA GLU A 338 -12.50 3.43 -8.61
C GLU A 338 -13.90 2.84 -8.41
N LYS A 339 -14.03 1.50 -8.55
CA LYS A 339 -15.31 0.79 -8.36
C LYS A 339 -15.78 0.84 -6.92
N LEU A 340 -14.87 0.67 -5.96
CA LEU A 340 -15.18 0.72 -4.54
C LEU A 340 -15.67 2.11 -4.13
N VAL A 341 -14.96 3.16 -4.54
CA VAL A 341 -15.35 4.55 -4.27
C VAL A 341 -16.69 4.87 -4.93
N SER A 342 -16.90 4.50 -6.20
CA SER A 342 -18.16 4.69 -6.91
C SER A 342 -19.34 4.01 -6.20
N LYS A 343 -19.15 2.80 -5.68
CA LYS A 343 -20.16 2.08 -4.91
C LYS A 343 -20.58 2.85 -3.67
N ILE A 344 -19.61 3.37 -2.91
CA ILE A 344 -19.88 4.15 -1.69
C ILE A 344 -20.59 5.45 -2.04
N VAL A 345 -20.13 6.20 -3.04
CA VAL A 345 -20.78 7.42 -3.51
C VAL A 345 -22.25 7.16 -3.82
N ASN A 346 -22.56 6.10 -4.57
CA ASN A 346 -23.95 5.74 -4.87
C ASN A 346 -24.77 5.40 -3.63
N GLN A 347 -24.19 4.73 -2.63
CA GLN A 347 -24.87 4.43 -1.37
C GLN A 347 -25.19 5.69 -0.57
N LEU A 348 -24.26 6.65 -0.55
CA LEU A 348 -24.45 7.93 0.15
C LEU A 348 -25.55 8.77 -0.51
N PHE A 349 -25.60 8.87 -1.84
CA PHE A 349 -26.70 9.53 -2.56
C PHE A 349 -28.05 8.88 -2.26
N LYS A 350 -28.13 7.55 -2.20
CA LYS A 350 -29.37 6.82 -1.85
C LYS A 350 -29.87 7.14 -0.44
N LYS A 351 -29.01 7.63 0.46
CA LYS A 351 -29.37 8.08 1.81
C LYS A 351 -29.79 9.55 1.88
N GLY A 352 -29.86 10.24 0.75
CA GLY A 352 -30.24 11.66 0.67
C GLY A 352 -29.11 12.63 1.04
N ALA A 353 -27.85 12.16 1.09
CA ALA A 353 -26.71 13.03 1.33
C ALA A 353 -26.33 13.80 0.06
N GLU A 354 -25.86 15.04 0.22
CA GLU A 354 -25.10 15.77 -0.81
C GLU A 354 -23.66 15.27 -0.81
N VAL A 355 -23.18 14.73 -1.95
CA VAL A 355 -21.83 14.16 -2.02
C VAL A 355 -20.96 14.98 -2.95
N ILE A 356 -19.88 15.56 -2.40
CA ILE A 356 -18.86 16.32 -3.12
C ILE A 356 -17.63 15.41 -3.28
N TYR A 357 -17.28 15.08 -4.53
CA TYR A 357 -16.19 14.17 -4.85
C TYR A 357 -15.58 14.50 -6.23
N GLY A 358 -14.38 13.97 -6.50
CA GLY A 358 -13.68 14.20 -7.76
C GLY A 358 -12.98 15.56 -7.84
N SER A 359 -12.71 16.04 -9.06
CA SER A 359 -11.85 17.21 -9.30
C SER A 359 -12.56 18.56 -9.40
N ALA A 360 -13.89 18.56 -9.47
CA ALA A 360 -14.67 19.77 -9.81
C ALA A 360 -14.54 20.90 -8.78
N GLU A 361 -14.45 20.57 -7.49
CA GLU A 361 -14.43 21.56 -6.39
C GLU A 361 -13.03 21.81 -5.80
N ASN A 362 -11.96 21.29 -6.41
CA ASN A 362 -10.58 21.36 -5.88
C ASN A 362 -10.47 20.90 -4.40
N ILE A 363 -11.21 19.88 -4.03
CA ILE A 363 -11.19 19.30 -2.68
C ILE A 363 -10.02 18.36 -2.44
N HIS A 364 -9.22 18.08 -3.45
CA HIS A 364 -8.02 17.25 -3.39
C HIS A 364 -6.96 17.76 -4.35
N VAL A 365 -5.71 17.69 -3.92
CA VAL A 365 -4.52 17.87 -4.76
C VAL A 365 -3.55 16.71 -4.51
N SER A 366 -2.79 16.33 -5.54
CA SER A 366 -1.79 15.27 -5.44
C SER A 366 -0.61 15.69 -4.57
N GLY A 367 0.07 14.73 -3.96
CA GLY A 367 1.35 14.91 -3.30
C GLY A 367 2.56 14.78 -4.23
N HIS A 368 2.35 14.30 -5.48
CA HIS A 368 3.42 13.95 -6.41
C HIS A 368 3.59 14.98 -7.52
N ALA A 369 4.82 15.15 -7.96
CA ALA A 369 5.25 16.07 -9.00
C ALA A 369 4.69 15.71 -10.38
N CYS A 370 4.12 16.70 -11.06
CA CYS A 370 3.76 16.64 -12.48
C CYS A 370 4.99 16.89 -13.38
N GLN A 371 4.83 16.82 -14.71
CA GLN A 371 5.96 16.84 -15.66
C GLN A 371 6.88 18.06 -15.52
N GLU A 372 6.35 19.27 -15.31
CA GLU A 372 7.19 20.46 -15.22
C GLU A 372 8.04 20.48 -13.94
N GLU A 373 7.51 19.92 -12.85
CA GLU A 373 8.25 19.77 -11.59
C GLU A 373 9.35 18.71 -11.71
N LEU A 374 9.06 17.58 -12.40
CA LEU A 374 10.06 16.55 -12.72
C LEU A 374 11.18 17.11 -13.61
N LYS A 375 10.84 17.92 -14.63
CA LYS A 375 11.81 18.61 -15.49
C LYS A 375 12.67 19.58 -14.68
N LEU A 376 12.06 20.35 -13.77
CA LEU A 376 12.81 21.27 -12.91
C LEU A 376 13.79 20.52 -12.04
N MET A 377 13.38 19.44 -11.38
CA MET A 377 14.26 18.61 -10.56
C MET A 377 15.42 18.03 -11.39
N GLN A 378 15.12 17.45 -12.55
CA GLN A 378 16.12 16.91 -13.47
C GLN A 378 17.14 17.97 -13.91
N THR A 379 16.66 19.18 -14.23
CA THR A 379 17.52 20.29 -14.67
C THR A 379 18.36 20.85 -13.53
N LEU A 380 17.82 20.91 -12.32
CA LEU A 380 18.51 21.44 -11.14
C LEU A 380 19.65 20.49 -10.69
N ILE A 381 19.37 19.19 -10.66
CA ILE A 381 20.30 18.17 -10.20
C ILE A 381 21.32 17.76 -11.27
N LYS A 382 20.92 17.73 -12.54
CA LYS A 382 21.77 17.30 -13.68
C LYS A 382 22.50 15.99 -13.38
N PRO A 383 21.79 14.91 -13.02
CA PRO A 383 22.43 13.68 -12.60
C PRO A 383 23.20 13.05 -13.75
N LYS A 384 24.32 12.38 -13.44
CA LYS A 384 25.06 11.60 -14.44
C LYS A 384 24.27 10.39 -14.92
N ASN A 385 23.55 9.72 -14.01
CA ASN A 385 22.71 8.57 -14.28
C ASN A 385 21.34 8.76 -13.61
N PHE A 386 20.32 8.11 -14.18
CA PHE A 386 18.96 8.24 -13.72
C PHE A 386 18.26 6.88 -13.57
N ILE A 387 17.53 6.72 -12.47
CA ILE A 387 16.70 5.56 -12.18
C ILE A 387 15.31 6.09 -11.76
N PRO A 388 14.28 5.97 -12.59
CA PRO A 388 12.92 6.27 -12.17
C PRO A 388 12.44 5.24 -11.14
N VAL A 389 11.76 5.70 -10.08
CA VAL A 389 11.19 4.86 -9.01
C VAL A 389 9.75 5.29 -8.71
N HIS A 390 9.08 4.58 -7.81
CA HIS A 390 7.74 4.88 -7.34
C HIS A 390 6.71 5.02 -8.47
N GLY A 391 6.40 3.89 -9.12
CA GLY A 391 5.42 3.84 -10.21
C GLY A 391 5.37 2.50 -10.92
N GLU A 392 4.29 2.28 -11.65
CA GLU A 392 4.15 1.17 -12.58
C GLU A 392 5.16 1.32 -13.73
N TYR A 393 5.39 0.23 -14.48
CA TYR A 393 6.35 0.23 -15.59
C TYR A 393 6.14 1.38 -16.59
N ARG A 394 4.88 1.71 -16.92
CA ARG A 394 4.55 2.82 -17.83
C ARG A 394 5.02 4.18 -17.29
N HIS A 395 4.89 4.41 -15.98
CA HIS A 395 5.38 5.63 -15.34
C HIS A 395 6.91 5.70 -15.38
N LEU A 396 7.59 4.61 -14.99
CA LEU A 396 9.05 4.54 -14.99
C LEU A 396 9.62 4.75 -16.39
N LYS A 397 8.99 4.13 -17.41
CA LYS A 397 9.40 4.27 -18.80
C LYS A 397 9.27 5.71 -19.29
N GLN A 398 8.11 6.32 -19.07
CA GLN A 398 7.85 7.71 -19.48
C GLN A 398 8.78 8.71 -18.77
N HIS A 399 9.08 8.48 -17.48
CA HIS A 399 10.02 9.32 -16.74
C HIS A 399 11.46 9.17 -17.28
N GLY A 400 11.87 7.96 -17.62
CA GLY A 400 13.14 7.72 -18.31
C GLY A 400 13.22 8.43 -19.66
N GLU A 401 12.15 8.38 -20.47
CA GLU A 401 12.06 9.09 -21.75
C GLU A 401 12.08 10.62 -21.57
N LEU A 402 11.44 11.12 -20.51
CA LEU A 402 11.46 12.54 -20.15
C LEU A 402 12.90 12.99 -19.83
N ALA A 403 13.64 12.22 -19.05
CA ALA A 403 15.04 12.49 -18.74
C ALA A 403 15.92 12.52 -20.01
N ILE A 404 15.69 11.60 -20.94
CA ILE A 404 16.40 11.56 -22.24
C ILE A 404 16.07 12.80 -23.08
N LYS A 405 14.80 13.21 -23.14
CA LYS A 405 14.38 14.44 -23.83
C LYS A 405 15.04 15.71 -23.26
N LEU A 406 15.38 15.70 -21.97
CA LEU A 406 16.12 16.76 -21.29
C LEU A 406 17.64 16.68 -21.49
N GLY A 407 18.13 15.78 -22.33
CA GLY A 407 19.53 15.68 -22.73
C GLY A 407 20.34 14.61 -22.00
N LEU A 408 19.73 13.78 -21.14
CA LEU A 408 20.45 12.65 -20.54
C LEU A 408 20.70 11.57 -21.58
N ASN A 409 21.93 11.04 -21.60
CA ASN A 409 22.27 9.94 -22.50
C ASN A 409 21.41 8.70 -22.21
N PRO A 410 20.76 8.08 -23.22
CA PRO A 410 19.95 6.89 -23.01
C PRO A 410 20.66 5.73 -22.28
N LYS A 411 21.98 5.59 -22.46
CA LYS A 411 22.79 4.59 -21.77
C LYS A 411 22.93 4.84 -20.25
N ASN A 412 22.60 6.04 -19.80
CA ASN A 412 22.65 6.45 -18.39
C ASN A 412 21.28 6.40 -17.71
N VAL A 413 20.24 5.93 -18.40
CA VAL A 413 18.90 5.70 -17.85
C VAL A 413 18.70 4.20 -17.66
N VAL A 414 18.32 3.78 -16.45
CA VAL A 414 18.02 2.38 -16.14
C VAL A 414 16.64 2.29 -15.53
N ILE A 415 15.72 1.60 -16.21
CA ILE A 415 14.42 1.24 -15.66
C ILE A 415 14.59 -0.08 -14.89
N PRO A 416 14.44 -0.07 -13.57
CA PRO A 416 14.71 -1.24 -12.74
C PRO A 416 13.52 -2.21 -12.71
N GLU A 417 13.80 -3.43 -12.26
CA GLU A 417 12.85 -4.40 -11.77
C GLU A 417 13.18 -4.72 -10.31
N VAL A 418 12.20 -5.18 -9.56
CA VAL A 418 12.41 -5.63 -8.17
C VAL A 418 13.50 -6.69 -8.14
N GLY A 419 14.48 -6.51 -7.27
CA GLY A 419 15.62 -7.42 -7.12
C GLY A 419 16.78 -7.23 -8.12
N ASN A 420 16.68 -6.31 -9.08
CA ASN A 420 17.84 -6.03 -9.93
C ASN A 420 19.01 -5.44 -9.13
N ILE A 421 20.21 -5.90 -9.39
CA ILE A 421 21.45 -5.27 -8.91
C ILE A 421 21.88 -4.27 -9.97
N ILE A 422 21.84 -2.99 -9.65
CA ILE A 422 22.28 -1.90 -10.51
C ILE A 422 23.64 -1.42 -10.02
N GLU A 423 24.69 -1.70 -10.78
CA GLU A 423 26.04 -1.27 -10.48
C GLU A 423 26.32 0.09 -11.11
N VAL A 424 26.83 1.01 -10.29
CA VAL A 424 27.22 2.35 -10.72
C VAL A 424 28.66 2.62 -10.33
N ASN A 425 29.43 3.15 -11.24
CA ASN A 425 30.79 3.62 -11.02
C ASN A 425 31.07 4.89 -11.85
N ARG A 426 32.31 5.36 -11.86
CA ARG A 426 32.65 6.57 -12.62
C ARG A 426 32.50 6.40 -14.13
N SER A 427 32.48 5.16 -14.65
CA SER A 427 32.38 4.89 -16.11
C SER A 427 30.95 4.73 -16.61
N GLY A 428 29.97 4.51 -15.71
CA GLY A 428 28.55 4.39 -16.08
C GLY A 428 27.72 3.56 -15.12
N ILE A 429 26.53 3.21 -15.59
CA ILE A 429 25.49 2.44 -14.88
C ILE A 429 25.12 1.20 -15.69
N ARG A 430 24.85 0.08 -15.02
CA ARG A 430 24.39 -1.15 -15.66
C ARG A 430 23.62 -2.07 -14.71
N LYS A 431 22.71 -2.86 -15.23
CA LYS A 431 22.18 -4.05 -14.53
C LYS A 431 23.25 -5.15 -14.55
N SER A 432 23.57 -5.75 -13.40
CA SER A 432 24.67 -6.73 -13.27
C SER A 432 24.21 -8.10 -12.76
N GLY A 433 22.98 -8.22 -12.31
CA GLY A 433 22.42 -9.46 -11.77
C GLY A 433 21.12 -9.20 -11.01
N THR A 434 20.71 -10.21 -10.25
CA THR A 434 19.50 -10.15 -9.42
C THR A 434 19.77 -10.74 -8.03
N VAL A 435 18.98 -10.33 -7.05
CA VAL A 435 18.89 -10.93 -5.71
C VAL A 435 17.55 -11.62 -5.52
N ILE A 436 17.43 -12.48 -4.52
CA ILE A 436 16.14 -12.99 -4.06
C ILE A 436 15.31 -11.79 -3.62
N SER A 437 14.14 -11.68 -4.19
CA SER A 437 13.22 -10.56 -4.00
C SER A 437 11.81 -10.99 -4.35
N GLY A 438 10.83 -10.17 -4.05
CA GLY A 438 9.44 -10.43 -4.36
C GLY A 438 8.51 -9.81 -3.34
N GLN A 439 7.43 -10.51 -3.08
CA GLN A 439 6.40 -10.08 -2.14
C GLN A 439 6.13 -11.17 -1.11
N ILE A 440 5.94 -10.75 0.13
CA ILE A 440 5.54 -11.57 1.25
C ILE A 440 4.12 -11.15 1.64
N PHE A 441 3.21 -12.10 1.71
CA PHE A 441 1.84 -11.85 2.10
C PHE A 441 1.68 -11.89 3.63
N VAL A 442 0.88 -10.98 4.14
CA VAL A 442 0.44 -10.95 5.54
C VAL A 442 -1.06 -11.25 5.57
N ASP A 443 -1.44 -12.25 6.34
CA ASP A 443 -2.82 -12.69 6.52
C ASP A 443 -3.05 -12.93 8.02
N GLY A 444 -3.76 -12.02 8.69
CA GLY A 444 -3.91 -12.01 10.14
C GLY A 444 -2.57 -11.98 10.87
N LEU A 445 -2.26 -13.02 11.61
CA LEU A 445 -0.98 -13.18 12.31
C LEU A 445 0.10 -13.87 11.47
N GLY A 446 -0.28 -14.46 10.33
CA GLY A 446 0.61 -15.19 9.42
C GLY A 446 1.42 -14.22 8.55
N VAL A 447 2.72 -14.46 8.43
CA VAL A 447 3.63 -13.69 7.56
C VAL A 447 4.41 -14.65 6.70
N GLY A 448 4.10 -14.68 5.39
CA GLY A 448 4.79 -15.52 4.41
C GLY A 448 4.37 -17.00 4.39
N ASP A 449 3.36 -17.39 5.14
CA ASP A 449 2.77 -18.74 5.17
C ASP A 449 1.73 -18.94 4.05
N VAL A 450 1.21 -17.87 3.48
CA VAL A 450 0.34 -17.89 2.31
C VAL A 450 1.18 -17.72 1.04
N GLY A 451 1.13 -18.72 0.15
CA GLY A 451 1.80 -18.67 -1.15
C GLY A 451 0.81 -18.68 -2.32
N ASN A 452 1.34 -18.69 -3.55
CA ASN A 452 0.55 -18.68 -4.78
C ASN A 452 -0.46 -19.83 -4.89
N ILE A 453 -0.15 -20.99 -4.27
CA ILE A 453 -1.06 -22.15 -4.25
C ILE A 453 -2.31 -21.81 -3.45
N VAL A 454 -2.13 -21.26 -2.24
CA VAL A 454 -3.26 -20.88 -1.36
C VAL A 454 -4.11 -19.80 -2.01
N LEU A 455 -3.49 -18.78 -2.62
CA LEU A 455 -4.22 -17.73 -3.35
C LEU A 455 -5.02 -18.29 -4.53
N ARG A 456 -4.43 -19.19 -5.30
CA ARG A 456 -5.13 -19.88 -6.40
C ARG A 456 -6.34 -20.67 -5.89
N ASP A 457 -6.18 -21.37 -4.77
CA ASP A 457 -7.26 -22.16 -4.18
C ASP A 457 -8.37 -21.25 -3.64
N ARG A 458 -8.02 -20.14 -2.96
CA ARG A 458 -9.01 -19.12 -2.52
C ARG A 458 -9.76 -18.51 -3.70
N LYS A 459 -9.06 -18.19 -4.79
CA LYS A 459 -9.66 -17.69 -6.03
C LYS A 459 -10.63 -18.70 -6.64
N HIS A 460 -10.23 -19.96 -6.72
CA HIS A 460 -11.08 -21.04 -7.23
C HIS A 460 -12.33 -21.22 -6.36
N LEU A 461 -12.17 -21.26 -5.03
CA LEU A 461 -13.29 -21.32 -4.10
C LEU A 461 -14.25 -20.13 -4.22
N SER A 462 -13.73 -18.93 -4.48
CA SER A 462 -14.56 -17.72 -4.64
C SER A 462 -15.37 -17.71 -5.96
N GLN A 463 -14.90 -18.39 -6.99
CA GLN A 463 -15.55 -18.43 -8.31
C GLN A 463 -16.63 -19.50 -8.39
N ASP A 464 -16.29 -20.75 -8.09
CA ASP A 464 -17.13 -21.91 -8.36
C ASP A 464 -17.51 -22.72 -7.11
N GLY A 465 -17.00 -22.34 -5.93
CA GLY A 465 -17.30 -23.00 -4.67
C GLY A 465 -16.61 -24.35 -4.49
N ILE A 466 -17.12 -25.14 -3.55
CA ILE A 466 -16.57 -26.45 -3.18
C ILE A 466 -17.66 -27.52 -3.15
N LEU A 467 -17.28 -28.73 -3.58
CA LEU A 467 -18.05 -29.96 -3.46
C LEU A 467 -17.21 -30.98 -2.69
N THR A 468 -17.65 -31.37 -1.52
CA THR A 468 -17.01 -32.39 -0.71
C THR A 468 -17.75 -33.71 -0.88
N VAL A 469 -17.02 -34.77 -1.19
CA VAL A 469 -17.56 -36.13 -1.33
C VAL A 469 -17.03 -36.98 -0.18
N VAL A 470 -17.92 -37.57 0.61
CA VAL A 470 -17.55 -38.40 1.77
C VAL A 470 -17.98 -39.84 1.50
N VAL A 471 -17.04 -40.77 1.56
CA VAL A 471 -17.28 -42.19 1.35
C VAL A 471 -16.55 -43.02 2.41
N THR A 472 -17.20 -44.06 2.91
CA THR A 472 -16.57 -45.03 3.82
C THR A 472 -16.43 -46.37 3.08
N LEU A 473 -15.19 -46.88 3.06
CA LEU A 473 -14.87 -48.17 2.43
C LEU A 473 -14.50 -49.22 3.49
N SER A 474 -14.77 -50.47 3.23
CA SER A 474 -14.28 -51.58 4.02
C SER A 474 -12.78 -51.76 3.85
N LYS A 475 -12.06 -52.02 4.96
CA LYS A 475 -10.61 -52.27 4.98
C LYS A 475 -10.24 -53.52 4.17
N ASP A 476 -11.05 -54.55 4.26
CA ASP A 476 -10.70 -55.88 3.72
C ASP A 476 -10.86 -55.96 2.21
N ASN A 477 -11.96 -55.44 1.68
CA ASN A 477 -12.33 -55.63 0.27
C ASN A 477 -12.57 -54.31 -0.47
N LYS A 478 -12.40 -53.15 0.18
CA LYS A 478 -12.60 -51.82 -0.40
C LYS A 478 -14.02 -51.54 -0.90
N THR A 479 -15.01 -52.36 -0.54
CA THR A 479 -16.43 -52.12 -0.87
C THR A 479 -16.97 -50.88 -0.13
N ILE A 480 -17.95 -50.21 -0.71
CA ILE A 480 -18.63 -49.05 -0.12
C ILE A 480 -19.48 -49.54 1.07
N VAL A 481 -19.17 -49.08 2.28
CA VAL A 481 -19.94 -49.38 3.51
C VAL A 481 -20.96 -48.26 3.79
N ALA A 482 -20.59 -46.99 3.54
CA ALA A 482 -21.49 -45.87 3.72
C ALA A 482 -21.19 -44.74 2.74
N GLY A 483 -22.22 -43.99 2.36
CA GLY A 483 -22.13 -42.92 1.36
C GLY A 483 -22.37 -43.42 -0.06
N PRO A 484 -21.92 -42.68 -1.11
CA PRO A 484 -21.28 -41.36 -1.08
C PRO A 484 -22.21 -40.24 -0.64
N ASP A 485 -21.78 -39.44 0.34
CA ASP A 485 -22.46 -38.22 0.72
C ASP A 485 -21.79 -37.02 0.05
N ILE A 486 -22.60 -36.11 -0.50
CA ILE A 486 -22.11 -34.94 -1.21
C ILE A 486 -22.57 -33.65 -0.49
N ILE A 487 -21.60 -32.85 -0.11
CA ILE A 487 -21.82 -31.55 0.55
C ILE A 487 -21.33 -30.45 -0.39
N SER A 488 -22.20 -29.50 -0.71
CA SER A 488 -21.89 -28.36 -1.57
C SER A 488 -21.92 -27.05 -0.77
N ARG A 489 -20.93 -26.17 -1.04
CA ARG A 489 -20.92 -24.80 -0.54
C ARG A 489 -20.42 -23.84 -1.63
N GLY A 490 -21.20 -22.79 -1.89
CA GLY A 490 -20.86 -21.78 -2.89
C GLY A 490 -20.93 -22.22 -4.35
N PHE A 491 -21.36 -23.47 -4.63
CA PHE A 491 -21.46 -24.00 -5.99
C PHE A 491 -22.90 -23.97 -6.52
N VAL A 492 -23.81 -24.71 -5.87
CA VAL A 492 -25.25 -24.76 -6.23
C VAL A 492 -26.11 -24.69 -4.97
N TYR A 493 -27.34 -24.19 -5.13
CA TYR A 493 -28.33 -24.24 -4.06
C TYR A 493 -28.93 -25.64 -4.01
N VAL A 494 -28.55 -26.43 -3.03
CA VAL A 494 -28.82 -27.88 -2.94
C VAL A 494 -30.30 -28.20 -3.04
N ARG A 495 -31.20 -27.43 -2.42
CA ARG A 495 -32.67 -27.68 -2.47
C ARG A 495 -33.27 -27.59 -3.87
N GLU A 496 -32.67 -26.85 -4.77
CA GLU A 496 -33.14 -26.68 -6.16
C GLU A 496 -32.32 -27.55 -7.13
N SER A 497 -31.36 -28.30 -6.65
CA SER A 497 -30.38 -29.06 -7.44
C SER A 497 -30.28 -30.51 -6.98
N GLU A 498 -31.34 -31.05 -6.34
CA GLU A 498 -31.34 -32.44 -5.83
C GLU A 498 -30.96 -33.46 -6.90
N GLY A 499 -31.56 -33.37 -8.12
CA GLY A 499 -31.23 -34.25 -9.22
C GLY A 499 -29.78 -34.23 -9.64
N LEU A 500 -29.14 -33.05 -9.66
CA LEU A 500 -27.72 -32.92 -9.98
C LEU A 500 -26.83 -33.60 -8.92
N ILE A 501 -27.20 -33.48 -7.65
CA ILE A 501 -26.47 -34.07 -6.53
C ILE A 501 -26.66 -35.60 -6.52
N ASP A 502 -27.87 -36.10 -6.83
CA ASP A 502 -28.14 -37.53 -6.88
C ASP A 502 -27.42 -38.21 -8.06
N GLU A 503 -27.42 -37.59 -9.25
CA GLU A 503 -26.61 -38.06 -10.37
C GLU A 503 -25.13 -38.07 -10.03
N ALA A 504 -24.63 -37.05 -9.33
CA ALA A 504 -23.24 -36.97 -8.87
C ALA A 504 -22.90 -38.11 -7.88
N ARG A 505 -23.83 -38.49 -6.97
CA ARG A 505 -23.65 -39.63 -6.07
C ARG A 505 -23.52 -40.94 -6.83
N GLU A 506 -24.37 -41.15 -7.87
CA GLU A 506 -24.28 -42.35 -8.69
C GLU A 506 -22.97 -42.43 -9.47
N ILE A 507 -22.47 -41.31 -9.99
CA ILE A 507 -21.17 -41.27 -10.67
C ILE A 507 -20.05 -41.69 -9.70
N VAL A 508 -20.05 -41.15 -8.49
CA VAL A 508 -19.03 -41.53 -7.48
C VAL A 508 -19.13 -43.03 -7.17
N ARG A 509 -20.34 -43.56 -6.99
CA ARG A 509 -20.59 -45.00 -6.74
C ARG A 509 -20.04 -45.86 -7.87
N ASN A 510 -20.39 -45.54 -9.11
CA ASN A 510 -19.94 -46.28 -10.28
C ASN A 510 -18.41 -46.21 -10.45
N THR A 511 -17.81 -45.03 -10.26
CA THR A 511 -16.36 -44.85 -10.34
C THR A 511 -15.63 -45.74 -9.29
N LEU A 512 -16.16 -45.81 -8.07
CA LEU A 512 -15.55 -46.64 -7.02
C LEU A 512 -15.73 -48.14 -7.30
N LEU A 513 -16.88 -48.56 -7.84
CA LEU A 513 -17.10 -49.96 -8.30
C LEU A 513 -16.14 -50.35 -9.41
N GLU A 514 -15.94 -49.48 -10.40
CA GLU A 514 -14.93 -49.72 -11.44
C GLU A 514 -13.51 -49.83 -10.91
N CYS A 515 -13.17 -49.01 -9.88
CA CYS A 515 -11.88 -49.10 -9.22
C CYS A 515 -11.70 -50.43 -8.47
N GLU A 516 -12.78 -50.93 -7.83
CA GLU A 516 -12.78 -52.22 -7.15
C GLU A 516 -12.58 -53.36 -8.18
N GLU A 517 -13.30 -53.39 -9.28
CA GLU A 517 -13.14 -54.36 -10.36
C GLU A 517 -11.73 -54.40 -10.95
N LYS A 518 -11.08 -53.22 -11.04
CA LYS A 518 -9.71 -53.07 -11.54
C LYS A 518 -8.64 -53.28 -10.43
N ASN A 519 -9.04 -53.68 -9.23
CA ASN A 519 -8.18 -53.87 -8.05
C ASN A 519 -7.32 -52.60 -7.73
N ILE A 520 -7.87 -51.42 -7.93
CA ILE A 520 -7.21 -50.15 -7.57
C ILE A 520 -7.44 -49.90 -6.09
N THR A 521 -6.37 -50.04 -5.26
CA THR A 521 -6.43 -49.84 -3.80
C THR A 521 -5.71 -48.61 -3.30
N ASP A 522 -4.97 -47.93 -4.19
CA ASP A 522 -4.22 -46.72 -3.85
C ASP A 522 -5.15 -45.53 -3.67
N TRP A 523 -5.04 -44.89 -2.49
CA TRP A 523 -5.87 -43.75 -2.09
C TRP A 523 -5.77 -42.53 -3.02
N ALA A 524 -4.58 -42.25 -3.51
CA ALA A 524 -4.36 -41.12 -4.38
C ALA A 524 -5.08 -41.30 -5.71
N THR A 525 -5.01 -42.52 -6.26
CA THR A 525 -5.68 -42.90 -7.50
C THR A 525 -7.19 -42.91 -7.34
N LEU A 526 -7.72 -43.49 -6.24
CA LEU A 526 -9.17 -43.49 -5.95
C LEU A 526 -9.72 -42.05 -5.87
N LYS A 527 -9.07 -41.19 -5.12
CA LYS A 527 -9.46 -39.77 -5.00
C LYS A 527 -9.36 -39.03 -6.34
N SER A 528 -8.34 -39.35 -7.15
CA SER A 528 -8.18 -38.73 -8.48
C SER A 528 -9.30 -39.12 -9.41
N ASN A 529 -9.62 -40.41 -9.50
CA ASN A 529 -10.68 -40.92 -10.37
C ASN A 529 -12.04 -40.31 -10.01
N VAL A 530 -12.42 -40.31 -8.73
CA VAL A 530 -13.66 -39.68 -8.27
C VAL A 530 -13.68 -38.18 -8.60
N ARG A 531 -12.57 -37.48 -8.37
CA ARG A 531 -12.49 -36.05 -8.69
C ARG A 531 -12.63 -35.78 -10.18
N ASP A 532 -11.97 -36.55 -11.02
CA ASP A 532 -11.89 -36.29 -12.45
C ASP A 532 -13.23 -36.65 -13.18
N GLU A 533 -13.90 -37.74 -12.77
CA GLU A 533 -15.25 -38.06 -13.26
C GLU A 533 -16.28 -37.01 -12.84
N LEU A 534 -16.28 -36.60 -11.55
CA LEU A 534 -17.18 -35.54 -11.08
C LEU A 534 -16.90 -34.21 -11.76
N ARG A 535 -15.64 -33.87 -12.02
CA ARG A 535 -15.27 -32.63 -12.71
C ARG A 535 -15.86 -32.61 -14.12
N THR A 536 -15.73 -33.71 -14.84
CA THR A 536 -16.27 -33.86 -16.21
C THR A 536 -17.78 -33.70 -16.21
N TYR A 537 -18.47 -34.47 -15.38
CA TYR A 537 -19.94 -34.43 -15.26
C TYR A 537 -20.44 -33.03 -14.87
N LEU A 538 -19.92 -32.44 -13.80
CA LEU A 538 -20.37 -31.13 -13.31
C LEU A 538 -20.14 -30.05 -14.35
N TYR A 539 -19.00 -30.11 -15.06
CA TYR A 539 -18.73 -29.16 -16.14
C TYR A 539 -19.68 -29.32 -17.33
N GLU A 540 -20.01 -30.54 -17.71
CA GLU A 540 -20.99 -30.80 -18.79
C GLU A 540 -22.36 -30.23 -18.43
N LYS A 541 -22.82 -30.45 -17.21
CA LYS A 541 -24.14 -30.03 -16.73
C LYS A 541 -24.24 -28.56 -16.41
N THR A 542 -23.19 -27.95 -15.84
CA THR A 542 -23.28 -26.60 -15.27
C THR A 542 -22.34 -25.57 -15.90
N LYS A 543 -21.35 -26.00 -16.68
CA LYS A 543 -20.22 -25.19 -17.18
C LYS A 543 -19.39 -24.52 -16.06
N ARG A 544 -19.50 -25.01 -14.83
CA ARG A 544 -18.73 -24.58 -13.66
C ARG A 544 -17.75 -25.67 -13.25
N LYS A 545 -16.68 -25.26 -12.54
CA LYS A 545 -15.60 -26.16 -12.10
C LYS A 545 -15.37 -26.02 -10.60
N PRO A 546 -16.28 -26.47 -9.72
CA PRO A 546 -16.07 -26.36 -8.28
C PRO A 546 -14.82 -27.12 -7.83
N MET A 547 -14.25 -26.71 -6.70
CA MET A 547 -13.20 -27.47 -6.05
C MET A 547 -13.81 -28.77 -5.52
N ILE A 548 -13.34 -29.93 -6.00
CA ILE A 548 -13.85 -31.25 -5.58
C ILE A 548 -12.87 -31.84 -4.57
N LEU A 549 -13.37 -32.14 -3.36
CA LEU A 549 -12.60 -32.70 -2.27
C LEU A 549 -13.13 -34.09 -1.88
N PRO A 550 -12.57 -35.19 -2.41
CA PRO A 550 -12.92 -36.55 -2.00
C PRO A 550 -12.30 -36.87 -0.64
N ILE A 551 -13.14 -37.22 0.33
CA ILE A 551 -12.78 -37.72 1.66
C ILE A 551 -13.17 -39.19 1.71
N ILE A 552 -12.19 -40.08 1.70
CA ILE A 552 -12.40 -41.52 1.77
C ILE A 552 -11.91 -41.98 3.15
N MET A 553 -12.81 -42.62 3.92
CA MET A 553 -12.54 -43.21 5.22
C MET A 553 -12.51 -44.75 5.11
N GLU A 554 -11.81 -45.41 5.96
CA GLU A 554 -11.68 -46.87 6.01
C GLU A 554 -12.10 -47.40 7.39
N ILE A 555 -12.91 -48.44 7.42
CA ILE A 555 -13.38 -49.13 8.63
C ILE A 555 -13.24 -50.65 8.54
#